data_d63a1fcc8919cc03c9ee8f85989ef340
#
_entry.id   d63a1fcc8919cc03c9ee8f85989ef340
#
_cell.length_a   1.000
_cell.length_b   1.000
_cell.length_c   1.000
_cell.angle_alpha   90.00
_cell.angle_beta   90.00
_cell.angle_gamma   90.00
#
_symmetry.space_group_name_H-M   'P 1'
#
loop_
_entity.id
_entity.type
_entity.pdbx_description
1 polymer ?
#
loop_
_entity_poly.entity_id
_entity_poly.type
_entity_poly.pdbx_seq_one_letter_code
_entity_poly.pdbx_strand_id
1 'polypeptide(L)'
;SAEWLLTGKGEMQRAEDRQLAIPAIKEQFSLRTDRTIGMQSVPLYELDATAGLVALFDGTTRQVPVSHLQIPDLPPCDGALYVRGDSMYPLLKSGDIILYKEIPHATSSILWGEMYLLSFTLDGEDYITIKYIQKADDDRFVRLVSHNPHHSPKDIPADSIQALALVKASVRFNTMG
;
A
#
# COMPACT_ATOMS: atom_id res chain seq x y z
N SER A 1 -24.60 -12.56 65.78
CA SER A 1 -25.34 -13.55 66.64
C SER A 1 -26.73 -12.98 66.93
N ALA A 2 -27.74 -13.81 66.94
CA ALA A 2 -29.13 -13.41 67.16
C ALA A 2 -29.37 -12.80 68.57
N GLU A 3 -28.46 -12.99 69.46
CA GLU A 3 -28.51 -12.51 70.88
C GLU A 3 -28.34 -10.98 70.94
N TRP A 4 -27.67 -10.36 70.01
CA TRP A 4 -27.54 -8.91 69.94
C TRP A 4 -28.87 -8.20 69.69
N LEU A 5 -29.78 -8.83 68.96
CA LEU A 5 -31.07 -8.26 68.60
C LEU A 5 -32.03 -8.25 69.81
N LEU A 6 -31.81 -9.06 70.83
CA LEU A 6 -32.69 -9.21 71.98
C LEU A 6 -32.22 -8.52 73.27
N THR A 7 -30.93 -8.33 73.43
CA THR A 7 -30.33 -7.85 74.67
C THR A 7 -29.55 -6.55 74.56
N GLY A 8 -29.23 -6.13 73.33
CA GLY A 8 -28.44 -4.93 73.12
C GLY A 8 -27.02 -5.00 73.70
N LYS A 9 -26.56 -6.16 74.16
CA LYS A 9 -25.22 -6.41 74.71
C LYS A 9 -24.50 -7.40 73.85
N GLY A 10 -23.55 -6.92 73.10
CA GLY A 10 -22.67 -7.70 72.25
C GLY A 10 -21.87 -6.76 71.41
N GLU A 11 -20.61 -7.08 71.19
CA GLU A 11 -19.79 -6.34 70.25
C GLU A 11 -20.37 -6.50 68.86
N MET A 12 -20.74 -5.35 68.29
CA MET A 12 -21.02 -5.26 66.87
C MET A 12 -19.72 -5.56 66.15
N GLN A 13 -19.59 -6.79 65.67
CA GLN A 13 -18.50 -7.05 64.72
C GLN A 13 -18.73 -6.10 63.53
N ARG A 14 -17.91 -5.06 63.47
CA ARG A 14 -17.78 -4.30 62.26
C ARG A 14 -17.53 -5.34 61.17
N ALA A 15 -18.47 -5.40 60.24
CA ALA A 15 -18.17 -6.05 58.99
C ALA A 15 -16.88 -5.44 58.53
N GLU A 16 -15.79 -6.22 58.64
CA GLU A 16 -14.56 -5.88 57.99
C GLU A 16 -14.95 -5.52 56.57
N ASP A 17 -14.60 -4.33 56.19
CA ASP A 17 -14.63 -3.86 54.82
C ASP A 17 -14.03 -4.99 53.96
N ARG A 18 -14.89 -5.90 53.51
CA ARG A 18 -14.61 -6.61 52.27
C ARG A 18 -14.56 -5.53 51.23
N GLN A 19 -13.44 -4.86 51.18
CA GLN A 19 -13.01 -4.18 49.99
C GLN A 19 -13.15 -5.23 48.90
N LEU A 20 -14.29 -5.22 48.23
CA LEU A 20 -14.46 -5.89 46.96
C LEU A 20 -13.32 -5.34 46.11
N ALA A 21 -12.25 -6.10 46.06
CA ALA A 21 -11.18 -5.83 45.12
C ALA A 21 -11.85 -5.88 43.75
N ILE A 22 -12.27 -4.72 43.30
CA ILE A 22 -12.65 -4.53 41.89
C ILE A 22 -11.42 -5.02 41.16
N PRO A 23 -11.49 -6.13 40.39
CA PRO A 23 -10.35 -6.52 39.59
C PRO A 23 -10.00 -5.31 38.77
N ALA A 24 -8.80 -4.78 38.99
CA ALA A 24 -8.31 -3.72 38.18
C ALA A 24 -8.40 -4.23 36.74
N ILE A 25 -9.30 -3.65 35.96
CA ILE A 25 -9.43 -3.91 34.55
C ILE A 25 -8.10 -3.43 33.95
N LYS A 26 -7.13 -4.33 33.93
CA LYS A 26 -5.81 -4.11 33.28
C LYS A 26 -5.89 -4.30 31.78
N GLU A 27 -7.05 -4.40 31.22
CA GLU A 27 -7.19 -4.25 29.78
C GLU A 27 -7.17 -2.75 29.50
N GLN A 28 -5.96 -2.25 29.27
CA GLN A 28 -5.80 -1.01 28.54
C GLN A 28 -6.44 -1.23 27.17
N PHE A 29 -7.69 -0.80 27.05
CA PHE A 29 -8.25 -0.55 25.73
C PHE A 29 -7.44 0.59 25.12
N SER A 30 -6.34 0.26 24.45
CA SER A 30 -5.70 1.22 23.60
C SER A 30 -6.67 1.49 22.47
N LEU A 31 -7.27 2.67 22.48
CA LEU A 31 -8.02 3.17 21.34
C LEU A 31 -7.13 3.04 20.11
N ARG A 32 -7.72 2.73 18.97
CA ARG A 32 -6.98 2.59 17.70
C ARG A 32 -6.14 3.82 17.37
N THR A 33 -6.48 4.96 17.94
CA THR A 33 -5.75 6.23 17.91
C THR A 33 -4.47 6.24 18.76
N ASP A 34 -4.33 5.33 19.74
CA ASP A 34 -3.14 5.25 20.61
C ASP A 34 -2.05 4.33 20.03
N ARG A 35 -2.35 3.59 18.97
CA ARG A 35 -1.29 3.00 18.14
C ARG A 35 -0.59 4.16 17.46
N THR A 36 0.67 4.37 17.83
CA THR A 36 1.62 5.05 16.95
C THR A 36 1.71 4.19 15.71
N ILE A 37 0.80 4.39 14.77
CA ILE A 37 0.88 3.81 13.44
C ILE A 37 2.13 4.45 12.88
N GLY A 38 3.19 3.66 12.72
CA GLY A 38 4.39 4.13 12.07
C GLY A 38 3.99 4.62 10.69
N MET A 39 3.83 5.95 10.54
CA MET A 39 3.48 6.53 9.25
C MET A 39 4.66 6.31 8.33
N GLN A 40 4.47 5.47 7.33
CA GLN A 40 5.46 5.25 6.28
C GLN A 40 5.62 6.55 5.50
N SER A 41 6.86 7.01 5.33
CA SER A 41 7.21 8.11 4.45
C SER A 41 7.63 7.51 3.10
N VAL A 42 6.79 7.66 2.08
CA VAL A 42 7.02 7.13 0.74
C VAL A 42 7.58 8.23 -0.15
N PRO A 43 8.78 8.05 -0.73
CA PRO A 43 9.36 9.04 -1.62
C PRO A 43 8.56 9.13 -2.93
N LEU A 44 8.25 10.35 -3.35
CA LEU A 44 7.61 10.66 -4.63
C LEU A 44 8.68 11.11 -5.62
N TYR A 45 8.74 10.44 -6.75
CA TYR A 45 9.69 10.73 -7.82
C TYR A 45 8.96 11.30 -9.04
N GLU A 46 9.69 12.10 -9.78
CA GLU A 46 9.33 12.49 -11.13
C GLU A 46 10.26 11.77 -12.10
N LEU A 47 9.71 10.95 -12.99
CA LEU A 47 10.52 10.26 -13.99
C LEU A 47 10.96 11.24 -15.06
N ASP A 48 12.25 11.47 -15.13
CA ASP A 48 12.87 12.07 -16.30
C ASP A 48 12.82 11.09 -17.46
N ALA A 49 12.53 11.61 -18.65
CA ALA A 49 12.43 10.80 -19.87
C ALA A 49 13.73 10.02 -20.20
N THR A 50 14.85 10.43 -19.61
CA THR A 50 16.17 9.83 -19.84
C THR A 50 16.61 8.84 -18.77
N ALA A 51 16.05 8.89 -17.55
CA ALA A 51 16.55 8.10 -16.44
C ALA A 51 15.93 6.70 -16.34
N GLY A 52 14.76 6.50 -16.90
CA GLY A 52 14.08 5.20 -16.89
C GLY A 52 13.73 4.64 -15.52
N LEU A 53 12.83 3.66 -15.51
CA LEU A 53 12.37 3.00 -14.30
C LEU A 53 13.44 2.07 -13.70
N VAL A 54 14.25 1.47 -14.56
CA VAL A 54 15.36 0.58 -14.17
C VAL A 54 16.36 1.31 -13.28
N ALA A 55 16.76 2.50 -13.69
CA ALA A 55 17.73 3.31 -12.94
C ALA A 55 17.17 3.76 -11.57
N LEU A 56 15.85 3.96 -11.49
CA LEU A 56 15.17 4.26 -10.23
C LEU A 56 15.21 3.05 -9.29
N PHE A 57 14.95 1.85 -9.79
CA PHE A 57 14.86 0.64 -8.96
C PHE A 57 16.24 0.09 -8.59
N ASP A 58 17.19 0.10 -9.50
CA ASP A 58 18.54 -0.40 -9.24
C ASP A 58 19.36 0.52 -8.32
N GLY A 59 18.86 1.71 -8.04
CA GLY A 59 19.59 2.71 -7.26
C GLY A 59 20.92 3.17 -7.91
N THR A 60 21.15 2.83 -9.18
CA THR A 60 22.37 3.20 -9.93
C THR A 60 22.41 4.69 -10.22
N THR A 61 21.26 5.30 -10.41
CA THR A 61 21.12 6.74 -10.51
C THR A 61 20.46 7.24 -9.23
N ARG A 62 21.17 8.09 -8.50
CA ARG A 62 20.64 8.70 -7.28
C ARG A 62 19.54 9.71 -7.65
N GLN A 63 18.34 9.21 -7.88
CA GLN A 63 17.20 10.09 -8.09
C GLN A 63 16.81 10.73 -6.77
N VAL A 64 16.67 12.04 -6.79
CA VAL A 64 16.23 12.80 -5.61
C VAL A 64 14.71 12.86 -5.66
N PRO A 65 14.01 12.40 -4.61
CA PRO A 65 12.57 12.52 -4.57
C PRO A 65 12.15 14.00 -4.55
N VAL A 66 11.12 14.35 -5.31
CA VAL A 66 10.57 15.71 -5.36
C VAL A 66 9.72 16.02 -4.11
N SER A 67 9.21 14.99 -3.43
CA SER A 67 8.41 15.10 -2.23
C SER A 67 8.34 13.76 -1.50
N HIS A 68 7.63 13.72 -0.37
CA HIS A 68 7.34 12.51 0.38
C HIS A 68 5.85 12.48 0.75
N LEU A 69 5.25 11.30 0.64
CA LEU A 69 3.85 11.05 1.01
C LEU A 69 3.78 10.30 2.33
N GLN A 70 2.90 10.74 3.20
CA GLN A 70 2.59 10.06 4.46
C GLN A 70 1.08 9.82 4.49
N ILE A 71 0.68 8.57 4.36
CA ILE A 71 -0.74 8.17 4.34
C ILE A 71 -0.93 7.15 5.46
N PRO A 72 -1.90 7.38 6.36
CA PRO A 72 -2.21 6.43 7.41
C PRO A 72 -2.65 5.07 6.82
N ASP A 73 -2.27 3.98 7.50
CA ASP A 73 -2.63 2.61 7.13
C ASP A 73 -2.22 2.19 5.71
N LEU A 74 -1.28 2.90 5.10
CA LEU A 74 -0.76 2.55 3.78
C LEU A 74 -0.03 1.20 3.85
N PRO A 75 -0.31 0.24 2.94
CA PRO A 75 0.51 -0.96 2.82
C PRO A 75 1.95 -0.60 2.46
N PRO A 76 2.93 -1.46 2.76
CA PRO A 76 4.34 -1.19 2.44
C PRO A 76 4.53 -0.84 0.97
N CYS A 77 5.11 0.34 0.71
CA CYS A 77 5.44 0.87 -0.62
C CYS A 77 6.90 1.32 -0.66
N ASP A 78 7.55 1.15 -1.80
CA ASP A 78 8.95 1.53 -2.00
C ASP A 78 9.08 2.93 -2.62
N GLY A 79 8.04 3.37 -3.35
CA GLY A 79 8.03 4.69 -3.96
C GLY A 79 6.67 5.09 -4.52
N ALA A 80 6.61 6.30 -5.03
CA ALA A 80 5.45 6.87 -5.71
C ALA A 80 5.87 7.62 -6.97
N LEU A 81 4.98 7.65 -7.97
CA LEU A 81 5.17 8.30 -9.27
C LEU A 81 3.89 8.99 -9.74
N TYR A 82 4.05 10.06 -10.50
CA TYR A 82 2.94 10.67 -11.22
C TYR A 82 2.52 9.82 -12.42
N VAL A 83 1.21 9.63 -12.56
CA VAL A 83 0.61 8.97 -13.72
C VAL A 83 0.71 9.88 -14.94
N ARG A 84 1.15 9.31 -16.06
CA ARG A 84 1.17 9.96 -17.37
C ARG A 84 0.38 9.15 -18.37
N GLY A 85 -0.27 9.83 -19.32
CA GLY A 85 -1.10 9.19 -20.34
C GLY A 85 -2.50 8.83 -19.83
N ASP A 86 -3.25 8.14 -20.67
CA ASP A 86 -4.67 7.85 -20.50
C ASP A 86 -5.02 6.36 -20.56
N SER A 87 -4.02 5.49 -20.65
CA SER A 87 -4.26 4.05 -20.83
C SER A 87 -5.03 3.39 -19.68
N MET A 88 -5.01 4.00 -18.50
CA MET A 88 -5.73 3.53 -17.31
C MET A 88 -6.94 4.41 -16.97
N TYR A 89 -7.32 5.32 -17.86
CA TYR A 89 -8.52 6.15 -17.69
C TYR A 89 -9.80 5.28 -17.73
N PRO A 90 -10.83 5.58 -16.95
CA PRO A 90 -10.96 6.65 -15.95
C PRO A 90 -10.42 6.29 -14.56
N LEU A 91 -9.93 5.07 -14.35
CA LEU A 91 -9.43 4.61 -13.06
C LEU A 91 -8.25 5.46 -12.58
N LEU A 92 -7.25 5.65 -13.45
CA LEU A 92 -6.15 6.58 -13.24
C LEU A 92 -6.18 7.66 -14.33
N LYS A 93 -5.98 8.91 -13.90
CA LYS A 93 -5.87 10.06 -14.80
C LYS A 93 -4.45 10.60 -14.79
N SER A 94 -4.04 11.23 -15.87
CA SER A 94 -2.78 11.96 -15.90
C SER A 94 -2.74 13.00 -14.77
N GLY A 95 -1.67 12.99 -13.98
CA GLY A 95 -1.51 13.81 -12.78
C GLY A 95 -1.90 13.12 -11.46
N ASP A 96 -2.60 11.98 -11.49
CA ASP A 96 -2.75 11.15 -10.30
C ASP A 96 -1.37 10.63 -9.85
N ILE A 97 -1.27 10.23 -8.59
CA ILE A 97 -0.06 9.62 -8.03
C ILE A 97 -0.35 8.14 -7.78
N ILE A 98 0.52 7.25 -8.22
CA ILE A 98 0.52 5.85 -7.81
C ILE A 98 1.61 5.59 -6.78
N LEU A 99 1.31 4.70 -5.82
CA LEU A 99 2.27 4.18 -4.87
C LEU A 99 2.52 2.71 -5.21
N TYR A 100 3.78 2.32 -5.25
CA TYR A 100 4.17 1.01 -5.75
C TYR A 100 5.12 0.28 -4.80
N LYS A 101 5.13 -1.05 -4.95
CA LYS A 101 6.12 -1.93 -4.34
C LYS A 101 6.88 -2.65 -5.44
N GLU A 102 8.20 -2.54 -5.41
CA GLU A 102 9.08 -3.22 -6.35
C GLU A 102 8.99 -4.74 -6.22
N ILE A 103 9.04 -5.43 -7.35
CA ILE A 103 9.01 -6.88 -7.42
C ILE A 103 10.26 -7.36 -8.12
N PRO A 104 11.01 -8.31 -7.54
CA PRO A 104 12.14 -8.93 -8.22
C PRO A 104 11.71 -9.55 -9.55
N HIS A 105 12.57 -9.47 -10.54
CA HIS A 105 12.36 -9.95 -11.91
C HIS A 105 12.10 -11.46 -12.02
N ALA A 106 11.02 -11.95 -11.52
CA ALA A 106 10.60 -13.31 -11.82
C ALA A 106 9.16 -13.26 -12.31
N THR A 107 8.91 -13.76 -13.51
CA THR A 107 7.56 -14.00 -14.03
C THR A 107 6.74 -14.87 -13.06
N SER A 108 7.40 -15.67 -12.24
CA SER A 108 6.81 -16.46 -11.16
C SER A 108 6.22 -15.62 -10.01
N SER A 109 6.63 -14.37 -9.88
CA SER A 109 6.15 -13.43 -8.84
C SER A 109 4.99 -12.55 -9.32
N ILE A 110 4.56 -12.68 -10.57
CA ILE A 110 3.44 -11.92 -11.12
C ILE A 110 2.12 -12.48 -10.59
N LEU A 111 1.34 -11.61 -9.98
CA LEU A 111 -0.06 -11.86 -9.65
C LEU A 111 -0.90 -11.46 -10.87
N TRP A 112 -1.49 -12.45 -11.52
CA TRP A 112 -2.25 -12.22 -12.75
C TRP A 112 -3.52 -11.41 -12.50
N GLY A 113 -3.73 -10.40 -13.34
CA GLY A 113 -4.89 -9.52 -13.24
C GLY A 113 -4.66 -8.27 -12.37
N GLU A 114 -3.53 -8.18 -11.68
CA GLU A 114 -3.19 -7.01 -10.88
C GLU A 114 -2.55 -5.91 -11.73
N MET A 115 -2.56 -4.69 -11.19
CA MET A 115 -2.01 -3.49 -11.84
C MET A 115 -0.54 -3.33 -11.51
N TYR A 116 0.27 -3.14 -12.54
CA TYR A 116 1.71 -2.98 -12.43
C TYR A 116 2.20 -1.71 -13.12
N LEU A 117 3.18 -1.08 -12.49
CA LEU A 117 4.12 -0.16 -13.11
C LEU A 117 5.26 -1.03 -13.66
N LEU A 118 5.52 -0.93 -14.96
CA LEU A 118 6.55 -1.75 -15.59
C LEU A 118 7.33 -0.97 -16.65
N SER A 119 8.58 -1.38 -16.82
CA SER A 119 9.45 -1.00 -17.95
C SER A 119 9.78 -2.24 -18.75
N PHE A 120 9.72 -2.13 -20.07
CA PHE A 120 10.09 -3.19 -21.00
C PHE A 120 10.70 -2.62 -22.27
N THR A 121 11.57 -3.41 -22.91
CA THR A 121 12.17 -3.06 -24.19
C THR A 121 11.49 -3.83 -25.32
N LEU A 122 11.06 -3.14 -26.34
CA LEU A 122 10.50 -3.75 -27.54
C LEU A 122 11.07 -3.06 -28.78
N ASP A 123 11.58 -3.84 -29.73
CA ASP A 123 12.19 -3.35 -30.97
C ASP A 123 13.32 -2.31 -30.74
N GLY A 124 14.04 -2.43 -29.61
CA GLY A 124 15.15 -1.55 -29.25
C GLY A 124 14.72 -0.24 -28.57
N GLU A 125 13.44 -0.06 -28.31
CA GLU A 125 12.89 1.09 -27.58
C GLU A 125 12.39 0.69 -26.20
N ASP A 126 12.63 1.56 -25.21
CA ASP A 126 12.22 1.39 -23.84
C ASP A 126 10.86 2.06 -23.59
N TYR A 127 9.97 1.30 -22.99
CA TYR A 127 8.64 1.74 -22.63
C TYR A 127 8.44 1.69 -21.12
N ILE A 128 7.80 2.72 -20.57
CA ILE A 128 7.32 2.74 -19.18
C ILE A 128 5.81 2.91 -19.22
N THR A 129 5.10 2.03 -18.52
CA THR A 129 3.64 2.06 -18.54
C THR A 129 3.03 1.49 -17.25
N ILE A 130 1.76 1.81 -17.04
CA ILE A 130 0.91 1.19 -16.01
C ILE A 130 -0.14 0.36 -16.74
N LYS A 131 -0.20 -0.94 -16.44
CA LYS A 131 -1.12 -1.89 -17.06
C LYS A 131 -1.53 -2.97 -16.06
N TYR A 132 -2.65 -3.62 -16.37
CA TYR A 132 -2.91 -4.95 -15.80
C TYR A 132 -2.04 -5.97 -16.53
N ILE A 133 -1.44 -6.89 -15.79
CA ILE A 133 -0.72 -8.02 -16.39
C ILE A 133 -1.58 -9.25 -16.28
N GLN A 134 -1.92 -9.82 -17.42
CA GLN A 134 -2.68 -11.06 -17.53
C GLN A 134 -1.82 -12.16 -18.14
N LYS A 135 -2.23 -13.41 -17.90
CA LYS A 135 -1.60 -14.56 -18.55
C LYS A 135 -1.91 -14.52 -20.05
N ALA A 136 -0.90 -14.66 -20.87
CA ALA A 136 -1.06 -14.86 -22.32
C ALA A 136 -1.29 -16.34 -22.64
N ASP A 137 -1.66 -16.65 -23.88
CA ASP A 137 -1.89 -18.03 -24.33
C ASP A 137 -0.56 -18.83 -24.39
N ASP A 138 0.54 -18.16 -24.66
CA ASP A 138 1.90 -18.70 -24.64
C ASP A 138 2.62 -18.23 -23.36
N ASP A 139 3.15 -19.14 -22.56
CA ASP A 139 3.84 -18.86 -21.29
C ASP A 139 5.12 -18.01 -21.44
N ARG A 140 5.64 -17.84 -22.67
CA ARG A 140 6.76 -16.95 -22.98
C ARG A 140 6.35 -15.48 -23.04
N PHE A 141 5.05 -15.21 -23.09
CA PHE A 141 4.49 -13.87 -23.20
C PHE A 141 3.64 -13.52 -21.98
N VAL A 142 3.50 -12.23 -21.76
CA VAL A 142 2.52 -11.67 -20.83
C VAL A 142 1.60 -10.73 -21.60
N ARG A 143 0.35 -10.69 -21.21
CA ARG A 143 -0.66 -9.80 -21.82
C ARG A 143 -0.80 -8.54 -21.00
N LEU A 144 -0.49 -7.40 -21.61
CA LEU A 144 -0.70 -6.07 -21.04
C LEU A 144 -2.10 -5.59 -21.42
N VAL A 145 -2.90 -5.26 -20.41
CA VAL A 145 -4.27 -4.80 -20.57
C VAL A 145 -4.43 -3.42 -19.97
N SER A 146 -5.00 -2.51 -20.77
CA SER A 146 -5.39 -1.17 -20.33
C SER A 146 -6.74 -1.19 -19.62
N HIS A 147 -6.96 -0.27 -18.69
CA HIS A 147 -8.30 -0.04 -18.18
C HIS A 147 -9.17 0.73 -19.19
N ASN A 148 -8.54 1.62 -19.95
CA ASN A 148 -9.20 2.36 -21.02
C ASN A 148 -9.48 1.45 -22.21
N PRO A 149 -10.77 1.24 -22.59
CA PRO A 149 -11.14 0.32 -23.65
C PRO A 149 -10.69 0.76 -25.05
N HIS A 150 -10.26 2.01 -25.22
CA HIS A 150 -9.70 2.49 -26.48
C HIS A 150 -8.30 1.96 -26.78
N HIS A 151 -7.64 1.37 -25.78
CA HIS A 151 -6.33 0.75 -25.91
C HIS A 151 -6.47 -0.77 -25.96
N SER A 152 -6.13 -1.35 -27.12
CA SER A 152 -6.16 -2.81 -27.26
C SER A 152 -5.11 -3.50 -26.40
N PRO A 153 -5.39 -4.71 -25.88
CA PRO A 153 -4.40 -5.54 -25.22
C PRO A 153 -3.21 -5.84 -26.13
N LYS A 154 -2.02 -5.98 -25.52
CA LYS A 154 -0.79 -6.31 -26.24
C LYS A 154 -0.02 -7.39 -25.51
N ASP A 155 0.34 -8.43 -26.23
CA ASP A 155 1.24 -9.46 -25.71
C ASP A 155 2.69 -9.03 -25.96
N ILE A 156 3.52 -9.10 -24.89
CA ILE A 156 4.95 -8.82 -24.96
C ILE A 156 5.74 -10.02 -24.42
N PRO A 157 6.97 -10.25 -24.91
CA PRO A 157 7.82 -11.28 -24.32
C PRO A 157 8.04 -11.02 -22.83
N ALA A 158 7.92 -12.05 -22.01
CA ALA A 158 8.07 -11.92 -20.56
C ALA A 158 9.49 -11.50 -20.17
N ASP A 159 10.49 -11.93 -20.95
CA ASP A 159 11.91 -11.58 -20.77
C ASP A 159 12.25 -10.14 -21.22
N SER A 160 11.35 -9.47 -21.94
CA SER A 160 11.51 -8.06 -22.30
C SER A 160 11.29 -7.11 -21.13
N ILE A 161 10.66 -7.58 -20.04
CA ILE A 161 10.39 -6.77 -18.85
C ILE A 161 11.69 -6.54 -18.09
N GLN A 162 12.05 -5.27 -17.91
CA GLN A 162 13.28 -4.85 -17.24
C GLN A 162 13.04 -4.46 -15.78
N ALA A 163 11.91 -3.82 -15.48
CA ALA A 163 11.53 -3.40 -14.15
C ALA A 163 10.03 -3.64 -13.93
N LEU A 164 9.68 -4.09 -12.74
CA LEU A 164 8.32 -4.42 -12.36
C LEU A 164 8.01 -3.98 -10.94
N ALA A 165 6.89 -3.31 -10.75
CA ALA A 165 6.39 -2.92 -9.43
C ALA A 165 4.87 -3.04 -9.36
N LEU A 166 4.37 -3.63 -8.28
CA LEU A 166 2.94 -3.76 -8.02
C LEU A 166 2.38 -2.41 -7.56
N VAL A 167 1.33 -1.93 -8.19
CA VAL A 167 0.63 -0.73 -7.74
C VAL A 167 -0.21 -1.07 -6.52
N LYS A 168 0.08 -0.41 -5.39
CA LYS A 168 -0.55 -0.68 -4.09
C LYS A 168 -1.66 0.31 -3.75
N ALA A 169 -1.52 1.55 -4.22
CA ALA A 169 -2.48 2.62 -3.96
C ALA A 169 -2.40 3.70 -5.04
N SER A 170 -3.41 4.52 -5.11
CA SER A 170 -3.41 5.73 -5.93
C SER A 170 -3.98 6.92 -5.15
N VAL A 171 -3.50 8.12 -5.46
CA VAL A 171 -3.96 9.37 -4.86
C VAL A 171 -4.36 10.32 -5.97
N ARG A 172 -5.54 10.90 -5.84
CA ARG A 172 -6.07 11.92 -6.74
C ARG A 172 -6.40 13.19 -5.97
N PHE A 173 -5.92 14.32 -6.46
CA PHE A 173 -6.32 15.61 -5.97
C PHE A 173 -7.45 16.16 -6.85
N ASN A 174 -8.62 16.37 -6.25
CA ASN A 174 -9.72 17.01 -6.94
C ASN A 174 -9.66 18.51 -6.58
N THR A 175 -9.01 19.30 -7.43
CA THR A 175 -9.04 20.75 -7.32
C THR A 175 -10.34 21.24 -7.96
N MET A 176 -11.24 21.75 -7.13
CA MET A 176 -12.35 22.56 -7.64
C MET A 176 -11.76 23.91 -8.00
N GLY A 177 -11.60 24.16 -9.28
CA GLY A 177 -11.26 25.46 -9.86
C GLY A 177 -12.48 26.34 -9.99
#